data_759e0e50a565d676923d850046096752
#
_entry.id   759e0e50a565d676923d850046096752
#
_cell.length_a   1.000
_cell.length_b   1.000
_cell.length_c   1.000
_cell.angle_alpha   90.00
_cell.angle_beta   90.00
_cell.angle_gamma   90.00
#
_symmetry.space_group_name_H-M   'P 1'
#
loop_
_entity.id
_entity.type
_entity.pdbx_description
1 polymer ?
#
loop_
_entity_poly.entity_id
_entity_poly.type
_entity_poly.pdbx_seq_one_letter_code
_entity_poly.pdbx_strand_id
1 'polypeptide(L)'
;MSKIGIIVAMEEELESILDIMDNIEEKEIYGLTFKTGQIEKNKIIVVKCGVGKVNAARVTQILIDTFNVKCVINVGAAGALSPLLNLGDIVIGEKLIQHDFDITAFDHDKGYITGVGDYIYSDIELIEKFKKAANNLKEKDYKIKTGIIATGDIFCTDIEMKNKIFSKFDADCVEMEGAAIAQVCYLDNIPFIVIRSISDSPNGNNEIDFDKFVELASKRCANILREFLK
;
A
#
# COMPACT_ATOMS: atom_id res chain seq x y z
N MET A 1 19.21 -7.91 -13.35
CA MET A 1 18.18 -8.05 -12.29
C MET A 1 17.61 -6.67 -12.02
N SER A 2 16.30 -6.54 -12.11
CA SER A 2 15.61 -5.29 -11.79
C SER A 2 15.61 -5.07 -10.27
N LYS A 3 15.86 -3.83 -9.83
CA LYS A 3 15.72 -3.45 -8.43
C LYS A 3 14.26 -3.10 -8.15
N ILE A 4 13.71 -3.64 -7.09
CA ILE A 4 12.32 -3.41 -6.66
C ILE A 4 12.36 -2.62 -5.35
N GLY A 5 11.65 -1.50 -5.31
CA GLY A 5 11.44 -0.72 -4.09
C GLY A 5 10.21 -1.25 -3.35
N ILE A 6 10.35 -1.53 -2.06
CA ILE A 6 9.23 -1.87 -1.18
C ILE A 6 9.10 -0.79 -0.12
N ILE A 7 7.91 -0.23 0.01
CA ILE A 7 7.61 0.81 0.99
C ILE A 7 6.60 0.25 1.98
N VAL A 8 6.90 0.40 3.26
CA VAL A 8 6.02 0.09 4.38
C VAL A 8 5.93 1.29 5.32
N ALA A 9 4.87 1.42 6.10
CA ALA A 9 4.68 2.55 6.99
C ALA A 9 5.15 2.29 8.42
N MET A 10 5.07 1.04 8.88
CA MET A 10 5.23 0.65 10.27
C MET A 10 6.32 -0.41 10.47
N GLU A 11 6.71 -0.63 11.74
CA GLU A 11 7.77 -1.59 12.08
C GLU A 11 7.32 -3.04 11.85
N GLU A 12 6.10 -3.38 12.23
CA GLU A 12 5.52 -4.71 12.07
C GLU A 12 5.48 -5.15 10.59
N GLU A 13 5.21 -4.18 9.71
CA GLU A 13 5.24 -4.38 8.27
C GLU A 13 6.68 -4.59 7.77
N LEU A 14 7.63 -3.77 8.27
CA LEU A 14 9.04 -3.89 7.92
C LEU A 14 9.60 -5.26 8.34
N GLU A 15 9.40 -5.65 9.60
CA GLU A 15 9.86 -6.94 10.13
C GLU A 15 9.35 -8.11 9.30
N SER A 16 8.06 -8.10 8.92
CA SER A 16 7.47 -9.14 8.09
C SER A 16 8.12 -9.26 6.69
N ILE A 17 8.60 -8.15 6.12
CA ILE A 17 9.35 -8.17 4.85
C ILE A 17 10.77 -8.67 5.09
N LEU A 18 11.43 -8.26 6.18
CA LEU A 18 12.79 -8.70 6.51
C LEU A 18 12.85 -10.20 6.76
N ASP A 19 11.83 -10.80 7.35
CA ASP A 19 11.72 -12.24 7.59
C ASP A 19 11.79 -13.09 6.30
N ILE A 20 11.51 -12.49 5.16
CA ILE A 20 11.55 -13.17 3.85
C ILE A 20 12.73 -12.72 2.98
N MET A 21 13.61 -11.83 3.49
CA MET A 21 14.78 -11.31 2.77
C MET A 21 16.06 -12.03 3.17
N ASP A 22 16.94 -12.19 2.20
CA ASP A 22 18.31 -12.69 2.38
C ASP A 22 19.34 -11.58 2.12
N ASN A 23 20.54 -11.73 2.72
CA ASN A 23 21.71 -10.86 2.48
C ASN A 23 21.43 -9.38 2.76
N ILE A 24 20.84 -9.09 3.91
CA ILE A 24 20.41 -7.74 4.27
C ILE A 24 21.61 -6.87 4.63
N GLU A 25 21.68 -5.70 3.97
CA GLU A 25 22.61 -4.61 4.28
C GLU A 25 21.83 -3.33 4.55
N GLU A 26 22.34 -2.46 5.39
CA GLU A 26 21.69 -1.20 5.75
C GLU A 26 22.42 -0.01 5.15
N LYS A 27 21.65 1.00 4.73
CA LYS A 27 22.16 2.27 4.22
C LYS A 27 21.34 3.44 4.77
N GLU A 28 22.01 4.34 5.47
CA GLU A 28 21.40 5.59 5.95
C GLU A 28 21.42 6.66 4.86
N ILE A 29 20.24 7.25 4.57
CA ILE A 29 20.10 8.36 3.63
C ILE A 29 19.07 9.33 4.20
N TYR A 30 19.46 10.57 4.44
CA TYR A 30 18.61 11.64 4.96
C TYR A 30 17.85 11.26 6.26
N GLY A 31 18.50 10.49 7.14
CA GLY A 31 17.89 10.02 8.40
C GLY A 31 16.86 8.90 8.23
N LEU A 32 16.87 8.22 7.09
CA LEU A 32 16.07 7.03 6.81
C LEU A 32 16.97 5.82 6.61
N THR A 33 16.61 4.69 7.20
CA THR A 33 17.33 3.42 7.04
C THR A 33 16.73 2.63 5.88
N PHE A 34 17.46 2.52 4.80
CA PHE A 34 17.12 1.65 3.67
C PHE A 34 17.81 0.30 3.87
N LYS A 35 17.02 -0.78 3.81
CA LYS A 35 17.55 -2.14 3.87
C LYS A 35 17.58 -2.73 2.48
N THR A 36 18.76 -3.15 2.03
CA THR A 36 18.97 -3.75 0.71
C THR A 36 19.24 -5.22 0.88
N GLY A 37 18.73 -6.06 -0.03
CA GLY A 37 18.92 -7.50 0.04
C GLY A 37 18.27 -8.20 -1.14
N GLN A 38 17.83 -9.44 -0.94
CA GLN A 38 17.22 -10.26 -1.98
C GLN A 38 15.98 -10.98 -1.45
N ILE A 39 14.97 -11.11 -2.30
CA ILE A 39 13.90 -12.07 -2.13
C ILE A 39 13.90 -12.92 -3.41
N GLU A 40 14.11 -14.24 -3.26
CA GLU A 40 14.34 -15.14 -4.39
C GLU A 40 15.51 -14.61 -5.25
N LYS A 41 15.31 -14.30 -6.52
CA LYS A 41 16.33 -13.75 -7.44
C LYS A 41 16.24 -12.25 -7.68
N ASN A 42 15.34 -11.55 -6.96
CA ASN A 42 15.13 -10.13 -7.16
C ASN A 42 15.93 -9.32 -6.14
N LYS A 43 16.52 -8.22 -6.58
CA LYS A 43 17.17 -7.24 -5.70
C LYS A 43 16.11 -6.34 -5.08
N ILE A 44 16.05 -6.30 -3.77
CA ILE A 44 15.04 -5.56 -3.02
C ILE A 44 15.70 -4.39 -2.27
N ILE A 45 15.02 -3.27 -2.27
CA ILE A 45 15.28 -2.17 -1.37
C ILE A 45 13.99 -1.93 -0.59
N VAL A 46 13.99 -2.23 0.71
CA VAL A 46 12.85 -1.96 1.58
C VAL A 46 13.15 -0.79 2.51
N VAL A 47 12.12 0.00 2.80
CA VAL A 47 12.24 1.16 3.69
C VAL A 47 10.92 1.40 4.42
N LYS A 48 11.04 1.72 5.72
CA LYS A 48 9.94 2.24 6.52
C LYS A 48 9.84 3.75 6.31
N CYS A 49 8.75 4.21 5.71
CA CYS A 49 8.55 5.63 5.46
C CYS A 49 8.02 6.39 6.68
N GLY A 50 7.33 5.71 7.60
CA GLY A 50 6.48 6.35 8.60
C GLY A 50 5.11 6.67 8.03
N VAL A 51 4.17 7.04 8.89
CA VAL A 51 2.77 7.27 8.54
C VAL A 51 2.58 8.59 7.81
N GLY A 52 1.71 8.60 6.81
CA GLY A 52 1.22 9.79 6.13
C GLY A 52 1.82 10.09 4.77
N LYS A 53 1.07 10.86 3.98
CA LYS A 53 1.32 11.12 2.55
C LYS A 53 2.67 11.75 2.26
N VAL A 54 3.10 12.73 3.06
CA VAL A 54 4.39 13.43 2.86
C VAL A 54 5.57 12.49 3.07
N ASN A 55 5.52 11.66 4.13
CA ASN A 55 6.54 10.66 4.41
C ASN A 55 6.64 9.64 3.27
N ALA A 56 5.51 9.15 2.82
CA ALA A 56 5.39 8.18 1.73
C ALA A 56 5.94 8.75 0.41
N ALA A 57 5.52 9.95 0.02
CA ALA A 57 6.00 10.63 -1.19
C ALA A 57 7.52 10.87 -1.17
N ARG A 58 8.05 11.39 -0.02
CA ARG A 58 9.49 11.62 0.16
C ARG A 58 10.31 10.36 -0.06
N VAL A 59 9.90 9.26 0.55
CA VAL A 59 10.61 7.99 0.46
C VAL A 59 10.54 7.42 -0.96
N THR A 60 9.40 7.54 -1.62
CA THR A 60 9.23 7.08 -3.01
C THR A 60 10.21 7.77 -3.94
N GLN A 61 10.34 9.10 -3.84
CA GLN A 61 11.28 9.85 -4.67
C GLN A 61 12.73 9.44 -4.40
N ILE A 62 13.12 9.23 -3.13
CA ILE A 62 14.47 8.76 -2.79
C ILE A 62 14.76 7.38 -3.39
N LEU A 63 13.80 6.44 -3.36
CA LEU A 63 13.93 5.11 -3.98
C LEU A 63 14.18 5.21 -5.49
N ILE A 64 13.45 6.09 -6.17
CA ILE A 64 13.57 6.30 -7.61
C ILE A 64 14.95 6.90 -7.94
N ASP A 65 15.27 8.02 -7.34
CA ASP A 65 16.46 8.81 -7.68
C ASP A 65 17.78 8.15 -7.23
N THR A 66 17.80 7.60 -6.00
CA THR A 66 19.04 7.11 -5.41
C THR A 66 19.29 5.64 -5.72
N PHE A 67 18.25 4.81 -5.74
CA PHE A 67 18.42 3.38 -5.95
C PHE A 67 18.09 2.94 -7.38
N ASN A 68 17.46 3.81 -8.19
CA ASN A 68 17.06 3.52 -9.57
C ASN A 68 16.19 2.26 -9.64
N VAL A 69 15.18 2.19 -8.78
CA VAL A 69 14.21 1.09 -8.76
C VAL A 69 13.39 1.08 -10.05
N LYS A 70 12.96 -0.10 -10.49
CA LYS A 70 12.19 -0.28 -11.74
C LYS A 70 10.70 -0.48 -11.49
N CYS A 71 10.33 -0.75 -10.27
CA CYS A 71 8.95 -0.70 -9.80
C CYS A 71 8.92 -0.43 -8.30
N VAL A 72 7.79 0.05 -7.80
CA VAL A 72 7.52 0.28 -6.39
C VAL A 72 6.34 -0.59 -5.96
N ILE A 73 6.50 -1.28 -4.85
CA ILE A 73 5.45 -2.06 -4.20
C ILE A 73 5.21 -1.45 -2.83
N ASN A 74 3.98 -1.05 -2.56
CA ASN A 74 3.59 -0.66 -1.22
C ASN A 74 2.69 -1.73 -0.63
N VAL A 75 3.08 -2.24 0.53
CA VAL A 75 2.31 -3.24 1.28
C VAL A 75 2.03 -2.73 2.67
N GLY A 76 0.87 -3.05 3.21
CA GLY A 76 0.50 -2.62 4.55
C GLY A 76 -0.91 -3.00 4.96
N ALA A 77 -1.29 -2.53 6.14
CA ALA A 77 -2.63 -2.66 6.69
C ALA A 77 -3.57 -1.56 6.17
N ALA A 78 -4.88 -1.79 6.24
CA ALA A 78 -5.90 -0.80 5.94
C ALA A 78 -7.21 -1.09 6.67
N GLY A 79 -7.97 -0.04 6.96
CA GLY A 79 -9.32 -0.14 7.47
C GLY A 79 -10.32 -0.45 6.35
N ALA A 80 -11.22 -1.42 6.57
CA ALA A 80 -12.27 -1.70 5.62
C ALA A 80 -13.29 -0.56 5.56
N LEU A 81 -13.71 -0.24 4.34
CA LEU A 81 -14.86 0.63 4.05
C LEU A 81 -16.04 -0.19 3.50
N SER A 82 -15.72 -1.12 2.60
CA SER A 82 -16.73 -2.02 2.02
C SER A 82 -17.24 -3.03 3.05
N PRO A 83 -18.58 -3.19 3.20
CA PRO A 83 -19.15 -4.19 4.10
C PRO A 83 -18.91 -5.64 3.63
N LEU A 84 -18.36 -5.83 2.44
CA LEU A 84 -18.06 -7.16 1.88
C LEU A 84 -16.69 -7.68 2.30
N LEU A 85 -15.87 -6.85 2.97
CA LEU A 85 -14.53 -7.20 3.43
C LEU A 85 -14.53 -7.62 4.90
N ASN A 86 -13.74 -8.63 5.20
CA ASN A 86 -13.49 -9.14 6.54
C ASN A 86 -12.04 -8.90 6.95
N LEU A 87 -11.76 -9.02 8.24
CA LEU A 87 -10.39 -8.98 8.78
C LEU A 87 -9.50 -10.00 8.06
N GLY A 88 -8.33 -9.53 7.63
CA GLY A 88 -7.35 -10.33 6.91
C GLY A 88 -7.61 -10.50 5.42
N ASP A 89 -8.72 -10.02 4.87
CA ASP A 89 -8.92 -9.97 3.42
C ASP A 89 -7.87 -9.05 2.76
N ILE A 90 -7.54 -9.33 1.49
CA ILE A 90 -6.56 -8.57 0.74
C ILE A 90 -7.24 -7.72 -0.32
N VAL A 91 -6.90 -6.44 -0.36
CA VAL A 91 -7.27 -5.52 -1.43
C VAL A 91 -6.03 -5.20 -2.27
N ILE A 92 -6.12 -5.50 -3.56
CA ILE A 92 -5.16 -5.06 -4.57
C ILE A 92 -5.69 -3.74 -5.13
N GLY A 93 -4.98 -2.66 -4.93
CA GLY A 93 -5.36 -1.34 -5.42
C GLY A 93 -5.26 -1.28 -6.94
N GLU A 94 -6.40 -1.34 -7.63
CA GLU A 94 -6.49 -1.01 -9.05
C GLU A 94 -6.46 0.48 -9.26
N LYS A 95 -7.18 1.21 -8.40
CA LYS A 95 -7.30 2.66 -8.40
C LYS A 95 -7.00 3.22 -7.03
N LEU A 96 -6.24 4.29 -6.97
CA LEU A 96 -5.90 5.01 -5.76
C LEU A 96 -6.48 6.43 -5.84
N ILE A 97 -7.00 6.93 -4.71
CA ILE A 97 -7.52 8.28 -4.61
C ILE A 97 -7.10 8.93 -3.29
N GLN A 98 -6.76 10.22 -3.32
CA GLN A 98 -6.58 11.00 -2.10
C GLN A 98 -7.94 11.58 -1.67
N HIS A 99 -8.62 10.91 -0.74
CA HIS A 99 -9.99 11.26 -0.33
C HIS A 99 -10.09 12.60 0.43
N ASP A 100 -8.97 13.08 0.96
CA ASP A 100 -8.85 14.33 1.71
C ASP A 100 -8.32 15.51 0.89
N PHE A 101 -7.93 15.27 -0.38
CA PHE A 101 -7.54 16.33 -1.30
C PHE A 101 -8.79 17.05 -1.84
N ASP A 102 -8.87 18.35 -1.63
CA ASP A 102 -10.08 19.12 -1.93
C ASP A 102 -9.76 20.46 -2.59
N ILE A 103 -10.05 20.54 -3.88
CA ILE A 103 -10.01 21.79 -4.65
C ILE A 103 -11.37 22.05 -5.33
N THR A 104 -12.46 21.62 -4.68
CA THR A 104 -13.83 21.82 -5.20
C THR A 104 -14.18 23.28 -5.37
N ALA A 105 -13.51 24.21 -4.68
CA ALA A 105 -13.64 25.65 -4.89
C ALA A 105 -13.23 26.11 -6.31
N PHE A 106 -12.55 25.27 -7.09
CA PHE A 106 -12.17 25.50 -8.48
C PHE A 106 -12.98 24.63 -9.46
N ASP A 107 -14.19 24.24 -9.10
CA ASP A 107 -15.12 23.43 -9.91
C ASP A 107 -14.56 22.03 -10.30
N HIS A 108 -13.68 21.47 -9.48
CA HIS A 108 -13.20 20.10 -9.60
C HIS A 108 -13.90 19.18 -8.61
N ASP A 109 -13.95 17.88 -8.94
CA ASP A 109 -14.41 16.88 -7.98
C ASP A 109 -13.42 16.73 -6.81
N LYS A 110 -13.93 16.37 -5.64
CA LYS A 110 -13.10 16.03 -4.48
C LYS A 110 -12.22 14.83 -4.80
N GLY A 111 -10.92 14.93 -4.50
CA GLY A 111 -9.92 13.92 -4.85
C GLY A 111 -9.22 14.16 -6.19
N TYR A 112 -9.74 15.07 -7.02
CA TYR A 112 -9.08 15.44 -8.26
C TYR A 112 -7.77 16.19 -8.03
N ILE A 113 -6.68 15.71 -8.60
CA ILE A 113 -5.34 16.31 -8.53
C ILE A 113 -4.97 16.85 -9.91
N THR A 114 -4.69 18.16 -9.99
CA THR A 114 -4.32 18.82 -11.24
C THR A 114 -3.09 18.15 -11.87
N GLY A 115 -3.17 17.78 -13.14
CA GLY A 115 -2.12 17.10 -13.87
C GLY A 115 -2.02 15.58 -13.61
N VAL A 116 -2.88 15.04 -12.76
CA VAL A 116 -2.94 13.59 -12.44
C VAL A 116 -4.31 13.01 -12.75
N GLY A 117 -5.38 13.66 -12.28
CA GLY A 117 -6.77 13.21 -12.46
C GLY A 117 -7.45 12.83 -11.15
N ASP A 118 -8.61 12.15 -11.24
CA ASP A 118 -9.40 11.70 -10.10
C ASP A 118 -8.78 10.47 -9.44
N TYR A 119 -8.29 9.55 -10.25
CA TYR A 119 -7.70 8.28 -9.81
C TYR A 119 -6.32 8.08 -10.42
N ILE A 120 -5.46 7.42 -9.65
CA ILE A 120 -4.16 6.94 -10.11
C ILE A 120 -4.24 5.42 -10.25
N TYR A 121 -3.86 4.89 -11.39
CA TYR A 121 -4.01 3.46 -11.71
C TYR A 121 -2.73 2.71 -11.48
N SER A 122 -2.80 1.62 -10.73
CA SER A 122 -1.68 0.68 -10.60
C SER A 122 -1.37 -0.01 -11.93
N ASP A 123 -0.14 -0.49 -12.04
CA ASP A 123 0.29 -1.23 -13.23
C ASP A 123 -0.47 -2.55 -13.38
N ILE A 124 -1.10 -2.76 -14.53
CA ILE A 124 -1.96 -3.93 -14.79
C ILE A 124 -1.20 -5.24 -14.80
N GLU A 125 0.05 -5.25 -15.27
CA GLU A 125 0.88 -6.46 -15.29
C GLU A 125 1.27 -6.89 -13.88
N LEU A 126 1.58 -5.91 -13.00
CA LEU A 126 1.83 -6.17 -11.59
C LEU A 126 0.58 -6.68 -10.87
N ILE A 127 -0.61 -6.12 -11.16
CA ILE A 127 -1.89 -6.60 -10.61
C ILE A 127 -2.11 -8.07 -10.97
N GLU A 128 -2.04 -8.42 -12.25
CA GLU A 128 -2.30 -9.78 -12.71
C GLU A 128 -1.27 -10.79 -12.18
N LYS A 129 -0.01 -10.38 -12.12
CA LYS A 129 1.05 -11.20 -11.54
C LYS A 129 0.82 -11.44 -10.04
N PHE A 130 0.40 -10.41 -9.30
CA PHE A 130 0.10 -10.54 -7.88
C PHE A 130 -1.13 -11.42 -7.62
N LYS A 131 -2.20 -11.26 -8.39
CA LYS A 131 -3.38 -12.13 -8.33
C LYS A 131 -3.02 -13.60 -8.56
N LYS A 132 -2.16 -13.87 -9.55
CA LYS A 132 -1.66 -15.22 -9.83
C LYS A 132 -0.88 -15.78 -8.65
N ALA A 133 0.06 -15.02 -8.09
CA ALA A 133 0.83 -15.41 -6.92
C ALA A 133 -0.07 -15.72 -5.72
N ALA A 134 -0.99 -14.82 -5.43
CA ALA A 134 -1.94 -15.00 -4.35
C ALA A 134 -2.86 -16.22 -4.56
N ASN A 135 -3.17 -16.59 -5.80
CA ASN A 135 -3.94 -17.79 -6.12
C ASN A 135 -3.15 -19.10 -5.99
N ASN A 136 -1.82 -19.06 -6.07
CA ASN A 136 -0.95 -20.23 -5.88
C ASN A 136 -0.86 -20.66 -4.41
N LEU A 137 -1.15 -19.81 -3.48
CA LEU A 137 -1.16 -20.14 -2.04
C LEU A 137 -2.34 -21.09 -1.74
N LYS A 138 -2.03 -22.30 -1.26
CA LYS A 138 -3.00 -23.40 -1.14
C LYS A 138 -3.97 -23.26 0.03
N GLU A 139 -3.54 -22.64 1.11
CA GLU A 139 -4.36 -22.46 2.32
C GLU A 139 -4.65 -20.99 2.53
N LYS A 140 -5.88 -20.58 2.24
CA LYS A 140 -6.34 -19.20 2.40
C LYS A 140 -7.63 -19.20 3.22
N ASP A 141 -7.59 -18.51 4.33
CA ASP A 141 -8.75 -18.15 5.13
C ASP A 141 -9.22 -16.71 4.85
N TYR A 142 -8.76 -16.10 3.74
CA TYR A 142 -9.04 -14.73 3.32
C TYR A 142 -9.39 -14.64 1.84
N LYS A 143 -10.13 -13.60 1.50
CA LYS A 143 -10.47 -13.26 0.11
C LYS A 143 -9.44 -12.29 -0.47
N ILE A 144 -9.36 -12.27 -1.79
CA ILE A 144 -8.55 -11.31 -2.54
C ILE A 144 -9.49 -10.56 -3.46
N LYS A 145 -9.47 -9.24 -3.35
CA LYS A 145 -10.28 -8.34 -4.18
C LYS A 145 -9.38 -7.32 -4.86
N THR A 146 -9.63 -7.04 -6.13
CA THR A 146 -9.10 -5.86 -6.82
C THR A 146 -10.11 -4.74 -6.65
N GLY A 147 -9.65 -3.54 -6.28
CA GLY A 147 -10.59 -2.47 -5.99
C GLY A 147 -9.95 -1.10 -5.78
N ILE A 148 -10.68 -0.20 -5.15
CA ILE A 148 -10.30 1.19 -4.92
C ILE A 148 -9.76 1.36 -3.50
N ILE A 149 -8.57 1.94 -3.37
CA ILE A 149 -7.96 2.30 -2.09
C ILE A 149 -8.02 3.82 -1.93
N ALA A 150 -8.59 4.27 -0.81
CA ALA A 150 -8.64 5.68 -0.44
C ALA A 150 -7.50 6.01 0.52
N THR A 151 -6.74 7.06 0.23
CA THR A 151 -5.62 7.54 1.06
C THR A 151 -5.93 8.90 1.64
N GLY A 152 -5.56 9.12 2.90
CA GLY A 152 -5.66 10.45 3.54
C GLY A 152 -4.83 10.54 4.81
N ASP A 153 -4.47 11.76 5.24
CA ASP A 153 -3.70 11.99 6.46
C ASP A 153 -4.58 11.94 7.73
N ILE A 154 -5.50 10.98 7.78
CA ILE A 154 -6.43 10.78 8.90
C ILE A 154 -6.53 9.28 9.18
N PHE A 155 -6.23 8.86 10.42
CA PHE A 155 -6.57 7.52 10.88
C PHE A 155 -8.08 7.42 11.08
N CYS A 156 -8.75 6.71 10.17
CA CYS A 156 -10.20 6.72 10.03
C CYS A 156 -10.88 5.74 11.00
N THR A 157 -11.15 6.19 12.22
CA THR A 157 -11.88 5.40 13.26
C THR A 157 -13.37 5.68 13.27
N ASP A 158 -13.80 6.86 12.79
CA ASP A 158 -15.19 7.29 12.82
C ASP A 158 -16.03 6.62 11.70
N ILE A 159 -17.13 5.98 12.10
CA ILE A 159 -18.07 5.29 11.20
C ILE A 159 -18.69 6.24 10.18
N GLU A 160 -19.03 7.47 10.59
CA GLU A 160 -19.62 8.45 9.67
C GLU A 160 -18.61 8.85 8.59
N MET A 161 -17.33 9.02 8.96
CA MET A 161 -16.27 9.32 8.01
C MET A 161 -16.05 8.15 7.06
N LYS A 162 -15.98 6.91 7.55
CA LYS A 162 -15.90 5.69 6.71
C LYS A 162 -17.05 5.63 5.69
N ASN A 163 -18.27 5.85 6.15
CA ASN A 163 -19.46 5.85 5.29
C ASN A 163 -19.42 6.99 4.25
N LYS A 164 -18.93 8.17 4.60
CA LYS A 164 -18.76 9.29 3.65
C LYS A 164 -17.73 8.96 2.57
N ILE A 165 -16.59 8.38 2.95
CA ILE A 165 -15.55 7.96 1.99
C ILE A 165 -16.10 6.86 1.08
N PHE A 166 -16.72 5.83 1.64
CA PHE A 166 -17.32 4.74 0.88
C PHE A 166 -18.37 5.24 -0.12
N SER A 167 -19.34 6.04 0.34
CA SER A 167 -20.42 6.54 -0.53
C SER A 167 -19.96 7.50 -1.61
N LYS A 168 -18.87 8.27 -1.35
CA LYS A 168 -18.35 9.24 -2.32
C LYS A 168 -17.47 8.60 -3.38
N PHE A 169 -16.63 7.63 -3.00
CA PHE A 169 -15.55 7.12 -3.86
C PHE A 169 -15.71 5.62 -4.21
N ASP A 170 -16.72 4.94 -3.65
CA ASP A 170 -16.86 3.48 -3.75
C ASP A 170 -15.57 2.72 -3.38
N ALA A 171 -14.82 3.29 -2.42
CA ALA A 171 -13.52 2.77 -2.02
C ALA A 171 -13.67 1.56 -1.11
N ASP A 172 -12.87 0.52 -1.35
CA ASP A 172 -12.92 -0.73 -0.59
C ASP A 172 -12.28 -0.62 0.79
N CYS A 173 -11.20 0.11 0.89
CA CYS A 173 -10.48 0.33 2.15
C CYS A 173 -9.84 1.72 2.19
N VAL A 174 -9.41 2.13 3.39
CA VAL A 174 -8.76 3.42 3.65
C VAL A 174 -7.45 3.22 4.38
N GLU A 175 -6.44 3.99 4.01
CA GLU A 175 -5.09 3.99 4.58
C GLU A 175 -4.46 5.38 4.42
N MET A 176 -3.14 5.54 4.66
CA MET A 176 -2.54 6.86 4.78
C MET A 176 -1.36 7.15 3.83
N GLU A 177 -0.97 6.24 2.92
CA GLU A 177 0.26 6.35 2.10
C GLU A 177 0.05 6.08 0.61
N GLY A 178 -0.76 5.10 0.26
CA GLY A 178 -0.78 4.45 -1.06
C GLY A 178 -0.95 5.40 -2.24
N ALA A 179 -1.91 6.33 -2.18
CA ALA A 179 -2.12 7.28 -3.28
C ALA A 179 -1.00 8.32 -3.40
N ALA A 180 -0.28 8.64 -2.31
CA ALA A 180 0.87 9.53 -2.37
C ALA A 180 2.07 8.84 -3.06
N ILE A 181 2.31 7.57 -2.74
CA ILE A 181 3.30 6.72 -3.45
C ILE A 181 2.94 6.62 -4.93
N ALA A 182 1.67 6.29 -5.21
CA ALA A 182 1.15 6.18 -6.56
C ALA A 182 1.33 7.48 -7.37
N GLN A 183 1.08 8.63 -6.76
CA GLN A 183 1.25 9.93 -7.41
C GLN A 183 2.69 10.20 -7.82
N VAL A 184 3.67 9.94 -6.93
CA VAL A 184 5.09 10.09 -7.27
C VAL A 184 5.49 9.13 -8.39
N CYS A 185 5.08 7.85 -8.29
CA CYS A 185 5.36 6.86 -9.34
C CYS A 185 4.74 7.25 -10.68
N TYR A 186 3.51 7.76 -10.68
CA TYR A 186 2.84 8.25 -11.90
C TYR A 186 3.61 9.38 -12.56
N LEU A 187 4.03 10.39 -11.78
CA LEU A 187 4.77 11.56 -12.29
C LEU A 187 6.14 11.18 -12.86
N ASP A 188 6.78 10.16 -12.29
CA ASP A 188 8.09 9.66 -12.74
C ASP A 188 8.00 8.48 -13.73
N ASN A 189 6.79 8.07 -14.14
CA ASN A 189 6.54 6.92 -15.03
C ASN A 189 7.16 5.61 -14.51
N ILE A 190 7.08 5.36 -13.21
CA ILE A 190 7.54 4.13 -12.56
C ILE A 190 6.33 3.22 -12.30
N PRO A 191 6.33 1.97 -12.78
CA PRO A 191 5.31 0.98 -12.45
C PRO A 191 5.18 0.80 -10.93
N PHE A 192 3.95 0.73 -10.44
CA PHE A 192 3.70 0.52 -9.01
C PHE A 192 2.47 -0.36 -8.76
N ILE A 193 2.40 -0.92 -7.56
CA ILE A 193 1.24 -1.62 -7.03
C ILE A 193 1.10 -1.33 -5.54
N VAL A 194 -0.14 -1.16 -5.08
CA VAL A 194 -0.48 -0.98 -3.67
C VAL A 194 -1.35 -2.15 -3.21
N ILE A 195 -0.96 -2.77 -2.10
CA ILE A 195 -1.62 -3.96 -1.57
C ILE A 195 -1.93 -3.72 -0.10
N ARG A 196 -3.14 -4.01 0.30
CA ARG A 196 -3.59 -3.86 1.68
C ARG A 196 -4.22 -5.13 2.23
N SER A 197 -3.87 -5.48 3.47
CA SER A 197 -4.60 -6.47 4.25
C SER A 197 -5.47 -5.75 5.27
N ILE A 198 -6.71 -6.17 5.37
CA ILE A 198 -7.68 -5.53 6.25
C ILE A 198 -7.35 -5.83 7.70
N SER A 199 -7.07 -4.80 8.48
CA SER A 199 -6.70 -4.85 9.89
C SER A 199 -7.84 -4.48 10.84
N ASP A 200 -8.86 -3.79 10.35
CA ASP A 200 -10.02 -3.36 11.12
C ASP A 200 -11.30 -3.36 10.28
N SER A 201 -12.42 -3.65 10.94
CA SER A 201 -13.72 -3.79 10.26
C SER A 201 -14.40 -2.44 10.03
N PRO A 202 -15.36 -2.35 9.09
CA PRO A 202 -16.11 -1.11 8.85
C PRO A 202 -16.91 -0.64 10.08
N ASN A 203 -17.33 -1.58 10.92
CA ASN A 203 -18.23 -1.35 12.06
C ASN A 203 -17.60 -1.77 13.41
N GLY A 204 -16.32 -2.11 13.44
CA GLY A 204 -15.60 -2.63 14.61
C GLY A 204 -15.01 -1.55 15.50
N ASN A 205 -14.40 -1.98 16.61
CA ASN A 205 -13.61 -1.12 17.47
C ASN A 205 -12.18 -1.03 16.89
N ASN A 206 -11.99 -0.12 15.97
CA ASN A 206 -10.88 -0.06 15.02
C ASN A 206 -9.48 -0.07 15.68
N GLU A 207 -9.30 0.63 16.80
CA GLU A 207 -8.00 0.64 17.51
C GLU A 207 -7.65 -0.74 18.07
N ILE A 208 -8.61 -1.42 18.71
CA ILE A 208 -8.39 -2.75 19.27
C ILE A 208 -8.19 -3.80 18.17
N ASP A 209 -8.93 -3.70 17.09
CA ASP A 209 -8.80 -4.60 15.94
C ASP A 209 -7.44 -4.40 15.27
N PHE A 210 -7.05 -3.15 15.03
CA PHE A 210 -5.76 -2.81 14.42
C PHE A 210 -4.58 -3.42 15.20
N ASP A 211 -4.46 -3.14 16.50
CA ASP A 211 -3.36 -3.65 17.33
C ASP A 211 -3.25 -5.18 17.34
N LYS A 212 -4.41 -5.87 17.25
CA LYS A 212 -4.44 -7.33 17.24
C LYS A 212 -4.10 -7.96 15.89
N PHE A 213 -4.48 -7.29 14.81
CA PHE A 213 -4.45 -7.88 13.48
C PHE A 213 -3.36 -7.33 12.56
N VAL A 214 -2.68 -6.23 12.92
CA VAL A 214 -1.64 -5.63 12.10
C VAL A 214 -0.49 -6.63 11.80
N GLU A 215 -0.07 -7.40 12.77
CA GLU A 215 0.99 -8.40 12.59
C GLU A 215 0.55 -9.53 11.64
N LEU A 216 -0.69 -10.02 11.78
CA LEU A 216 -1.25 -11.02 10.88
C LEU A 216 -1.38 -10.47 9.45
N ALA A 217 -1.88 -9.25 9.32
CA ALA A 217 -2.01 -8.55 8.04
C ALA A 217 -0.66 -8.41 7.33
N SER A 218 0.37 -7.99 8.08
CA SER A 218 1.73 -7.83 7.57
C SER A 218 2.34 -9.15 7.10
N LYS A 219 2.21 -10.22 7.89
CA LYS A 219 2.68 -11.57 7.52
C LYS A 219 1.97 -12.12 6.27
N ARG A 220 0.66 -11.88 6.14
CA ARG A 220 -0.08 -12.27 4.92
C ARG A 220 0.44 -11.56 3.68
N CYS A 221 0.63 -10.25 3.75
CA CYS A 221 1.20 -9.47 2.67
C CYS A 221 2.60 -9.97 2.29
N ALA A 222 3.48 -10.23 3.26
CA ALA A 222 4.83 -10.73 3.02
C ALA A 222 4.83 -12.10 2.34
N ASN A 223 3.97 -13.04 2.77
CA ASN A 223 3.85 -14.36 2.16
C ASN A 223 3.40 -14.30 0.69
N ILE A 224 2.42 -13.44 0.38
CA ILE A 224 1.98 -13.26 -1.00
C ILE A 224 3.08 -12.60 -1.84
N LEU A 225 3.76 -11.60 -1.26
CA LEU A 225 4.87 -10.91 -1.92
C LEU A 225 6.02 -11.87 -2.25
N ARG A 226 6.36 -12.78 -1.35
CA ARG A 226 7.37 -13.82 -1.63
C ARG A 226 6.97 -14.70 -2.81
N GLU A 227 5.72 -15.12 -2.89
CA GLU A 227 5.21 -15.91 -4.03
C GLU A 227 5.20 -15.10 -5.32
N PHE A 228 4.85 -13.81 -5.25
CA PHE A 228 4.89 -12.89 -6.39
C PHE A 228 6.28 -12.70 -6.98
N LEU A 229 7.32 -12.78 -6.14
CA LEU A 229 8.72 -12.55 -6.52
C LEU A 229 9.44 -13.82 -7.03
N LYS A 230 8.83 -15.00 -6.99
CA LYS A 230 9.32 -16.23 -7.63
C LYS A 230 9.26 -16.12 -9.17
#